data_8f4ca1e87dc32a5d29abffe161cf00e6
#
_entry.id   8f4ca1e87dc32a5d29abffe161cf00e6
#
_cell.length_a   1.000
_cell.length_b   1.000
_cell.length_c   1.000
_cell.angle_alpha   90.00
_cell.angle_beta   90.00
_cell.angle_gamma   90.00
#
_symmetry.space_group_name_H-M   'P 1'
#
loop_
_entity.id
_entity.type
_entity.pdbx_description
1 polymer ?
#
loop_
_entity_poly.entity_id
_entity_poly.type
_entity_poly.pdbx_seq_one_letter_code
_entity_poly.pdbx_strand_id
1 'polypeptide(L)'
;MSLMNLTAVELGKKIKAGEVKVKDAVLDAFAQIETVENDINSYVTVIDKEEVLKKAEEIQAKIDAGELTGPLAGVPVAIKDNMCTKDVLTTCSSKILENFHPTYTAEAVVNLEKAGAIIIGKTNMDEFAMGSTTETSHYGVTKNPWNNEHVPGGSSGGSCAAVAAEECSYALGSDTGGSIRQPSSFCGVTGIKPTYGTVSRYGLIAYG
;
A
#
# COMPACT_ATOMS: atom_id res chain seq x y z
N MET A 1 15.63 -8.13 12.95
CA MET A 1 14.47 -7.23 13.12
C MET A 1 14.13 -6.75 11.73
N SER A 2 12.88 -6.92 11.30
CA SER A 2 12.44 -6.48 9.96
C SER A 2 12.57 -4.98 9.81
N LEU A 3 12.95 -4.51 8.61
CA LEU A 3 13.00 -3.09 8.27
C LEU A 3 11.60 -2.49 8.21
N MET A 4 10.58 -3.32 7.97
CA MET A 4 9.18 -2.90 7.94
C MET A 4 8.60 -2.57 9.33
N ASN A 5 9.29 -2.93 10.41
CA ASN A 5 9.00 -2.47 11.79
C ASN A 5 9.33 -0.99 12.03
N LEU A 6 10.12 -0.39 11.14
CA LEU A 6 10.43 1.03 11.22
C LEU A 6 9.26 1.84 10.67
N THR A 7 9.03 3.02 11.25
CA THR A 7 8.14 3.97 10.59
C THR A 7 8.71 4.38 9.23
N ALA A 8 7.84 4.75 8.28
CA ALA A 8 8.28 5.19 6.96
C ALA A 8 9.33 6.31 7.01
N VAL A 9 9.21 7.22 7.99
CA VAL A 9 10.16 8.32 8.18
C VAL A 9 11.51 7.83 8.71
N GLU A 10 11.51 6.88 9.63
CA GLU A 10 12.76 6.28 10.16
C GLU A 10 13.48 5.48 9.09
N LEU A 11 12.75 4.65 8.33
CA LEU A 11 13.33 3.89 7.21
C LEU A 11 13.89 4.84 6.14
N GLY A 12 13.14 5.87 5.74
CA GLY A 12 13.62 6.88 4.79
C GLY A 12 14.86 7.65 5.27
N LYS A 13 14.99 7.92 6.57
CA LYS A 13 16.22 8.50 7.15
C LYS A 13 17.40 7.55 7.03
N LYS A 14 17.22 6.26 7.33
CA LYS A 14 18.27 5.25 7.22
C LYS A 14 18.72 5.04 5.77
N ILE A 15 17.79 5.03 4.83
CA ILE A 15 18.09 4.94 3.40
C ILE A 15 18.93 6.14 2.95
N LYS A 16 18.52 7.36 3.31
CA LYS A 16 19.29 8.58 2.98
C LYS A 16 20.67 8.66 3.64
N ALA A 17 20.81 8.09 4.83
CA ALA A 17 22.10 8.00 5.51
C ALA A 17 23.02 6.91 4.92
N GLY A 18 22.52 6.09 3.99
CA GLY A 18 23.25 4.96 3.41
C GLY A 18 23.38 3.76 4.36
N GLU A 19 22.66 3.77 5.49
CA GLU A 19 22.63 2.66 6.45
C GLU A 19 21.81 1.47 5.92
N VAL A 20 20.82 1.73 5.06
CA VAL A 20 19.95 0.74 4.41
C VAL A 20 19.91 1.06 2.92
N LYS A 21 20.04 0.04 2.06
CA LYS A 21 19.80 0.20 0.63
C LYS A 21 18.31 0.05 0.31
N VAL A 22 17.82 0.78 -0.71
CA VAL A 22 16.43 0.66 -1.17
C VAL A 22 16.09 -0.78 -1.52
N LYS A 23 17.01 -1.50 -2.18
CA LYS A 23 16.87 -2.92 -2.52
C LYS A 23 16.64 -3.79 -1.28
N ASP A 24 17.35 -3.53 -0.17
CA ASP A 24 17.21 -4.32 1.05
C ASP A 24 15.85 -4.11 1.70
N ALA A 25 15.33 -2.87 1.69
CA ALA A 25 13.99 -2.57 2.16
C ALA A 25 12.89 -3.27 1.32
N VAL A 26 13.07 -3.30 0.01
CA VAL A 26 12.15 -4.02 -0.90
C VAL A 26 12.21 -5.53 -0.66
N LEU A 27 13.40 -6.10 -0.54
CA LEU A 27 13.57 -7.54 -0.27
C LEU A 27 12.97 -7.95 1.07
N ASP A 28 13.09 -7.11 2.09
CA ASP A 28 12.50 -7.37 3.41
C ASP A 28 10.96 -7.37 3.34
N ALA A 29 10.36 -6.40 2.63
CA ALA A 29 8.91 -6.36 2.40
C ALA A 29 8.42 -7.62 1.66
N PHE A 30 9.09 -8.02 0.57
CA PHE A 30 8.73 -9.24 -0.17
C PHE A 30 8.90 -10.51 0.66
N ALA A 31 9.94 -10.60 1.49
CA ALA A 31 10.13 -11.75 2.38
C ALA A 31 9.00 -11.88 3.40
N GLN A 32 8.50 -10.75 3.89
CA GLN A 32 7.35 -10.74 4.79
C GLN A 32 6.07 -11.15 4.06
N ILE A 33 5.80 -10.60 2.87
CA ILE A 33 4.67 -11.00 2.02
C ILE A 33 4.71 -12.52 1.76
N GLU A 34 5.85 -13.07 1.35
CA GLU A 34 6.01 -14.52 1.12
C GLU A 34 5.70 -15.37 2.37
N THR A 35 5.86 -14.81 3.56
CA THR A 35 5.65 -15.50 4.83
C THR A 35 4.19 -15.48 5.29
N VAL A 36 3.49 -14.34 5.14
CA VAL A 36 2.20 -14.14 5.82
C VAL A 36 1.00 -13.97 4.88
N GLU A 37 1.21 -13.60 3.60
CA GLU A 37 0.13 -13.20 2.70
C GLU A 37 -0.87 -14.32 2.41
N ASN A 38 -0.44 -15.58 2.37
CA ASN A 38 -1.33 -16.72 2.20
C ASN A 38 -2.36 -16.86 3.34
N ASP A 39 -2.04 -16.37 4.52
CA ASP A 39 -2.92 -16.40 5.68
C ASP A 39 -3.75 -15.12 5.82
N ILE A 40 -3.18 -13.97 5.46
CA ILE A 40 -3.77 -12.63 5.68
C ILE A 40 -4.62 -12.18 4.50
N ASN A 41 -4.16 -12.41 3.25
CA ASN A 41 -4.81 -11.95 2.01
C ASN A 41 -5.01 -10.43 1.98
N SER A 42 -3.95 -9.69 2.25
CA SER A 42 -3.95 -8.22 2.30
C SER A 42 -3.86 -7.57 0.91
N TYR A 43 -3.31 -8.28 -0.10
CA TYR A 43 -3.16 -7.82 -1.48
C TYR A 43 -4.13 -8.49 -2.44
N VAL A 44 -4.60 -7.75 -3.44
CA VAL A 44 -5.21 -8.28 -4.68
C VAL A 44 -4.13 -8.59 -5.70
N THR A 45 -3.13 -7.70 -5.77
CA THR A 45 -2.03 -7.80 -6.72
C THR A 45 -0.73 -7.41 -6.04
N VAL A 46 0.23 -8.31 -6.02
CA VAL A 46 1.63 -8.01 -5.71
C VAL A 46 2.35 -7.80 -7.05
N ILE A 47 3.04 -6.67 -7.22
CA ILE A 47 3.80 -6.37 -8.44
C ILE A 47 4.99 -7.33 -8.54
N ASP A 48 5.38 -7.68 -9.77
CA ASP A 48 6.52 -8.57 -10.01
C ASP A 48 7.77 -8.09 -9.28
N LYS A 49 8.39 -8.98 -8.51
CA LYS A 49 9.52 -8.68 -7.64
C LYS A 49 10.72 -8.10 -8.40
N GLU A 50 11.00 -8.62 -9.60
CA GLU A 50 12.13 -8.15 -10.42
C GLU A 50 11.85 -6.73 -10.96
N GLU A 51 10.60 -6.43 -11.32
CA GLU A 51 10.19 -5.10 -11.73
C GLU A 51 10.36 -4.09 -10.58
N VAL A 52 9.91 -4.43 -9.37
CA VAL A 52 10.06 -3.58 -8.18
C VAL A 52 11.53 -3.39 -7.81
N LEU A 53 12.36 -4.44 -7.90
CA LEU A 53 13.81 -4.36 -7.64
C LEU A 53 14.52 -3.45 -8.64
N LYS A 54 14.17 -3.51 -9.92
CA LYS A 54 14.69 -2.59 -10.94
C LYS A 54 14.33 -1.14 -10.59
N LYS A 55 13.09 -0.90 -10.17
CA LYS A 55 12.65 0.42 -9.72
C LYS A 55 13.42 0.90 -8.48
N ALA A 56 13.71 -0.02 -7.55
CA ALA A 56 14.51 0.27 -6.37
C ALA A 56 15.92 0.73 -6.73
N GLU A 57 16.57 0.12 -7.73
CA GLU A 57 17.88 0.52 -8.22
C GLU A 57 17.86 1.92 -8.87
N GLU A 58 16.83 2.24 -9.66
CA GLU A 58 16.63 3.57 -10.24
C GLU A 58 16.47 4.65 -9.16
N ILE A 59 15.67 4.36 -8.13
CA ILE A 59 15.43 5.28 -7.01
C ILE A 59 16.69 5.44 -6.15
N GLN A 60 17.41 4.35 -5.89
CA GLN A 60 18.70 4.42 -5.16
C GLN A 60 19.68 5.36 -5.88
N ALA A 61 19.82 5.22 -7.19
CA ALA A 61 20.73 6.09 -7.97
C ALA A 61 20.34 7.58 -7.84
N LYS A 62 19.04 7.91 -7.85
CA LYS A 62 18.56 9.28 -7.67
C LYS A 62 18.79 9.80 -6.24
N ILE A 63 18.70 8.94 -5.23
CA ILE A 63 19.02 9.29 -3.84
C ILE A 63 20.52 9.59 -3.73
N ASP A 64 21.36 8.71 -4.28
CA ASP A 64 22.82 8.86 -4.25
C ASP A 64 23.30 10.12 -5.02
N ALA A 65 22.56 10.51 -6.06
CA ALA A 65 22.79 11.75 -6.81
C ALA A 65 22.25 13.02 -6.10
N GLY A 66 21.52 12.88 -4.98
CA GLY A 66 20.89 13.99 -4.27
C GLY A 66 19.64 14.57 -4.95
N GLU A 67 19.08 13.89 -5.95
CA GLU A 67 17.86 14.28 -6.65
C GLU A 67 16.59 14.00 -5.82
N LEU A 68 16.61 12.94 -5.01
CA LEU A 68 15.53 12.54 -4.11
C LEU A 68 15.98 12.67 -2.66
N THR A 69 15.46 13.67 -1.97
CA THR A 69 15.83 14.01 -0.58
C THR A 69 14.66 13.91 0.40
N GLY A 70 13.46 13.61 -0.10
CA GLY A 70 12.22 13.52 0.70
C GLY A 70 12.24 12.34 1.69
N PRO A 71 11.37 12.37 2.71
CA PRO A 71 11.35 11.34 3.75
C PRO A 71 10.82 9.98 3.27
N LEU A 72 10.15 9.92 2.11
CA LEU A 72 9.56 8.70 1.55
C LEU A 72 10.41 8.09 0.42
N ALA A 73 11.54 8.70 0.05
CA ALA A 73 12.41 8.20 -1.01
C ALA A 73 12.96 6.81 -0.67
N GLY A 74 12.66 5.83 -1.51
CA GLY A 74 13.06 4.44 -1.35
C GLY A 74 12.21 3.60 -0.38
N VAL A 75 11.16 4.18 0.21
CA VAL A 75 10.32 3.48 1.20
C VAL A 75 9.22 2.67 0.51
N PRO A 76 9.08 1.36 0.80
CA PRO A 76 8.01 0.52 0.27
C PRO A 76 6.62 0.97 0.73
N VAL A 77 5.67 1.00 -0.22
CA VAL A 77 4.28 1.42 0.00
C VAL A 77 3.29 0.51 -0.71
N ALA A 78 2.15 0.26 -0.08
CA ALA A 78 1.01 -0.42 -0.70
C ALA A 78 -0.10 0.58 -1.05
N ILE A 79 -0.84 0.31 -2.13
CA ILE A 79 -1.86 1.21 -2.66
C ILE A 79 -3.21 0.48 -2.66
N LYS A 80 -4.23 1.06 -2.02
CA LYS A 80 -5.59 0.49 -2.06
C LYS A 80 -6.07 0.33 -3.51
N ASP A 81 -6.71 -0.79 -3.79
CA ASP A 81 -7.04 -1.21 -5.16
C ASP A 81 -8.14 -0.39 -5.85
N ASN A 82 -8.62 0.69 -5.25
CA ASN A 82 -9.47 1.69 -5.89
C ASN A 82 -8.72 2.93 -6.41
N MET A 83 -7.40 2.94 -6.35
CA MET A 83 -6.59 4.02 -6.90
C MET A 83 -5.98 3.57 -8.23
N CYS A 84 -6.36 4.24 -9.32
CA CYS A 84 -5.81 3.97 -10.63
C CYS A 84 -4.28 4.09 -10.62
N THR A 85 -3.62 3.03 -11.04
CA THR A 85 -2.17 2.98 -11.20
C THR A 85 -1.91 2.50 -12.62
N LYS A 86 -1.33 3.36 -13.44
CA LYS A 86 -1.15 3.10 -14.88
C LYS A 86 -0.46 1.77 -15.11
N ASP A 87 -1.03 0.98 -16.03
CA ASP A 87 -0.55 -0.35 -16.44
C ASP A 87 -0.55 -1.43 -15.33
N VAL A 88 -0.92 -1.08 -14.08
CA VAL A 88 -1.08 -2.03 -12.98
C VAL A 88 -2.55 -2.39 -12.81
N LEU A 89 -2.87 -3.69 -12.69
CA LEU A 89 -4.22 -4.18 -12.48
C LEU A 89 -4.90 -3.41 -11.32
N THR A 90 -6.10 -2.86 -11.57
CA THR A 90 -6.87 -2.09 -10.59
C THR A 90 -8.32 -2.53 -10.63
N THR A 91 -8.76 -3.30 -9.65
CA THR A 91 -10.02 -4.02 -9.72
C THR A 91 -11.11 -3.52 -8.78
N CYS A 92 -10.78 -2.65 -7.80
CA CYS A 92 -11.67 -2.32 -6.68
C CYS A 92 -12.18 -3.58 -5.96
N SER A 93 -11.39 -4.65 -5.94
CA SER A 93 -11.75 -5.97 -5.41
C SER A 93 -13.02 -6.56 -6.04
N SER A 94 -13.34 -6.16 -7.28
CA SER A 94 -14.52 -6.60 -8.04
C SER A 94 -14.13 -7.43 -9.26
N LYS A 95 -14.91 -8.48 -9.53
CA LYS A 95 -14.82 -9.26 -10.77
C LYS A 95 -15.11 -8.42 -12.01
N ILE A 96 -15.92 -7.38 -11.89
CA ILE A 96 -16.27 -6.50 -13.03
C ILE A 96 -15.02 -5.86 -13.64
N LEU A 97 -14.00 -5.57 -12.83
CA LEU A 97 -12.75 -4.94 -13.24
C LEU A 97 -11.55 -5.91 -13.26
N GLU A 98 -11.77 -7.23 -13.27
CA GLU A 98 -10.71 -8.25 -13.17
C GLU A 98 -9.60 -8.15 -14.23
N ASN A 99 -9.85 -7.43 -15.33
CA ASN A 99 -8.88 -7.20 -16.41
C ASN A 99 -8.62 -5.71 -16.66
N PHE A 100 -8.98 -4.83 -15.73
CA PHE A 100 -8.84 -3.40 -15.95
C PHE A 100 -7.45 -2.90 -15.58
N HIS A 101 -6.73 -2.43 -16.59
CA HIS A 101 -5.45 -1.73 -16.44
C HIS A 101 -5.67 -0.25 -16.78
N PRO A 102 -5.60 0.65 -15.80
CA PRO A 102 -5.78 2.07 -16.04
C PRO A 102 -4.75 2.64 -17.02
N THR A 103 -5.19 3.57 -17.87
CA THR A 103 -4.31 4.29 -18.80
C THR A 103 -3.65 5.52 -18.16
N TYR A 104 -3.96 5.81 -16.91
CA TYR A 104 -3.44 6.94 -16.13
C TYR A 104 -3.30 6.56 -14.66
N THR A 105 -2.50 7.34 -13.93
CA THR A 105 -2.25 7.14 -12.49
C THR A 105 -3.00 8.21 -11.68
N ALA A 106 -3.57 7.81 -10.55
CA ALA A 106 -4.22 8.72 -9.60
C ALA A 106 -3.20 9.74 -9.05
N GLU A 107 -3.62 10.99 -8.89
CA GLU A 107 -2.72 12.09 -8.49
C GLU A 107 -2.00 11.82 -7.16
N ALA A 108 -2.68 11.20 -6.19
CA ALA A 108 -2.05 10.81 -4.93
C ALA A 108 -0.91 9.81 -5.14
N VAL A 109 -1.07 8.86 -6.07
CA VAL A 109 -0.04 7.87 -6.41
C VAL A 109 1.11 8.54 -7.19
N VAL A 110 0.80 9.41 -8.15
CA VAL A 110 1.81 10.22 -8.88
C VAL A 110 2.70 10.99 -7.91
N ASN A 111 2.11 11.58 -6.87
CA ASN A 111 2.86 12.33 -5.87
C ASN A 111 3.77 11.44 -5.02
N LEU A 112 3.37 10.20 -4.72
CA LEU A 112 4.24 9.21 -4.07
C LEU A 112 5.40 8.79 -4.98
N GLU A 113 5.13 8.52 -6.26
CA GLU A 113 6.18 8.20 -7.25
C GLU A 113 7.19 9.34 -7.40
N LYS A 114 6.71 10.59 -7.46
CA LYS A 114 7.58 11.78 -7.48
C LYS A 114 8.41 11.93 -6.21
N ALA A 115 7.88 11.51 -5.07
CA ALA A 115 8.61 11.47 -3.80
C ALA A 115 9.62 10.32 -3.72
N GLY A 116 9.64 9.42 -4.71
CA GLY A 116 10.54 8.28 -4.78
C GLY A 116 10.08 7.08 -3.95
N ALA A 117 8.82 6.99 -3.56
CA ALA A 117 8.25 5.83 -2.90
C ALA A 117 8.24 4.60 -3.83
N ILE A 118 8.38 3.42 -3.27
CA ILE A 118 8.40 2.15 -4.02
C ILE A 118 7.06 1.45 -3.85
N ILE A 119 6.24 1.43 -4.90
CA ILE A 119 4.94 0.73 -4.88
C ILE A 119 5.20 -0.77 -5.04
N ILE A 120 4.70 -1.58 -4.09
CA ILE A 120 4.87 -3.03 -4.07
C ILE A 120 3.60 -3.81 -4.44
N GLY A 121 2.43 -3.19 -4.35
CA GLY A 121 1.19 -3.88 -4.70
C GLY A 121 -0.07 -3.07 -4.48
N LYS A 122 -1.20 -3.71 -4.84
CA LYS A 122 -2.56 -3.19 -4.71
C LYS A 122 -3.28 -3.98 -3.62
N THR A 123 -3.72 -3.29 -2.58
CA THR A 123 -4.30 -3.93 -1.40
C THR A 123 -5.78 -4.24 -1.54
N ASN A 124 -6.18 -5.34 -0.94
CA ASN A 124 -7.56 -5.82 -0.89
C ASN A 124 -8.48 -4.83 -0.16
N MET A 125 -9.75 -4.87 -0.49
CA MET A 125 -10.75 -3.93 0.01
C MET A 125 -12.15 -4.52 -0.09
N ASP A 126 -13.12 -3.94 0.58
CA ASP A 126 -14.52 -4.21 0.25
C ASP A 126 -14.82 -3.76 -1.19
N GLU A 127 -15.59 -4.55 -1.93
CA GLU A 127 -15.91 -4.30 -3.34
C GLU A 127 -16.41 -2.88 -3.56
N PHE A 128 -15.77 -2.12 -4.48
CA PHE A 128 -16.03 -0.71 -4.77
C PHE A 128 -16.05 0.21 -3.53
N ALA A 129 -15.30 -0.13 -2.49
CA ALA A 129 -15.24 0.59 -1.22
C ALA A 129 -16.57 0.63 -0.44
N MET A 130 -17.49 -0.30 -0.73
CA MET A 130 -18.81 -0.42 -0.13
C MET A 130 -18.85 -1.52 0.92
N GLY A 131 -18.28 -1.27 2.08
CA GLY A 131 -18.25 -2.21 3.20
C GLY A 131 -17.39 -1.70 4.36
N SER A 132 -17.28 -2.53 5.39
CA SER A 132 -16.59 -2.20 6.63
C SER A 132 -15.81 -3.38 7.23
N THR A 133 -15.64 -4.48 6.48
CA THR A 133 -15.03 -5.72 6.99
C THR A 133 -14.00 -6.34 6.05
N THR A 134 -13.96 -5.90 4.78
CA THR A 134 -13.15 -6.47 3.70
C THR A 134 -13.49 -7.96 3.42
N GLU A 135 -14.78 -8.32 3.63
CA GLU A 135 -15.31 -9.65 3.34
C GLU A 135 -16.01 -9.71 1.98
N THR A 136 -16.34 -8.56 1.37
CA THR A 136 -17.09 -8.49 0.10
C THR A 136 -16.19 -8.56 -1.13
N SER A 137 -14.89 -8.68 -0.95
CA SER A 137 -13.91 -8.81 -2.04
C SER A 137 -14.13 -10.08 -2.86
N HIS A 138 -14.12 -9.94 -4.19
CA HIS A 138 -14.08 -11.09 -5.10
C HIS A 138 -12.81 -11.94 -4.94
N TYR A 139 -11.71 -11.34 -4.46
CA TYR A 139 -10.39 -12.00 -4.32
C TYR A 139 -10.20 -12.68 -2.96
N GLY A 140 -11.27 -12.83 -2.20
CA GLY A 140 -11.25 -13.48 -0.89
C GLY A 140 -11.19 -12.51 0.27
N VAL A 141 -11.38 -13.07 1.46
CA VAL A 141 -11.47 -12.32 2.72
C VAL A 141 -10.08 -11.94 3.21
N THR A 142 -9.88 -10.68 3.57
CA THR A 142 -8.69 -10.27 4.33
C THR A 142 -8.92 -10.52 5.82
N LYS A 143 -7.90 -11.06 6.49
CA LYS A 143 -7.94 -11.35 7.91
C LYS A 143 -7.18 -10.31 8.73
N ASN A 144 -7.54 -10.19 9.99
CA ASN A 144 -6.81 -9.32 10.93
C ASN A 144 -5.50 -10.00 11.36
N PRO A 145 -4.33 -9.38 11.16
CA PRO A 145 -3.04 -10.00 11.49
C PRO A 145 -2.84 -10.35 12.97
N TRP A 146 -3.58 -9.68 13.87
CA TRP A 146 -3.53 -9.97 15.30
C TRP A 146 -4.31 -11.23 15.68
N ASN A 147 -5.35 -11.54 14.93
CA ASN A 147 -6.13 -12.77 15.08
C ASN A 147 -6.90 -13.06 13.78
N ASN A 148 -6.53 -14.12 13.08
CA ASN A 148 -7.07 -14.52 11.79
C ASN A 148 -8.56 -14.93 11.82
N GLU A 149 -9.17 -15.04 12.99
CA GLU A 149 -10.61 -15.25 13.16
C GLU A 149 -11.41 -13.96 13.15
N HIS A 150 -10.74 -12.81 13.11
CA HIS A 150 -11.37 -11.49 13.12
C HIS A 150 -11.15 -10.75 11.81
N VAL A 151 -12.07 -9.83 11.51
CA VAL A 151 -11.98 -8.94 10.36
C VAL A 151 -10.97 -7.82 10.61
N PRO A 152 -10.26 -7.34 9.57
CA PRO A 152 -9.36 -6.20 9.68
C PRO A 152 -10.10 -4.85 9.74
N GLY A 153 -11.42 -4.88 9.54
CA GLY A 153 -12.22 -3.71 9.21
C GLY A 153 -12.21 -3.41 7.71
N GLY A 154 -12.77 -2.29 7.31
CA GLY A 154 -12.88 -1.91 5.89
C GLY A 154 -13.47 -0.49 5.70
N SER A 155 -13.50 -0.08 4.49
CA SER A 155 -13.18 -0.82 3.24
C SER A 155 -11.69 -0.89 2.92
N SER A 156 -10.77 -0.22 3.64
CA SER A 156 -9.31 -0.30 3.43
C SER A 156 -8.67 -1.37 4.33
N GLY A 157 -9.33 -2.54 4.51
CA GLY A 157 -8.84 -3.59 5.40
C GLY A 157 -7.50 -4.16 4.96
N GLY A 158 -7.32 -4.42 3.67
CA GLY A 158 -6.04 -4.89 3.14
C GLY A 158 -4.90 -3.90 3.38
N SER A 159 -5.15 -2.59 3.20
CA SER A 159 -4.13 -1.56 3.49
C SER A 159 -3.69 -1.55 4.95
N CYS A 160 -4.64 -1.70 5.88
CA CYS A 160 -4.33 -1.71 7.30
C CYS A 160 -3.71 -3.05 7.74
N ALA A 161 -4.19 -4.16 7.17
CA ALA A 161 -3.63 -5.48 7.43
C ALA A 161 -2.18 -5.59 6.94
N ALA A 162 -1.88 -5.10 5.72
CA ALA A 162 -0.52 -5.10 5.16
C ALA A 162 0.47 -4.34 6.07
N VAL A 163 0.07 -3.18 6.62
CA VAL A 163 0.92 -2.43 7.56
C VAL A 163 1.06 -3.17 8.88
N ALA A 164 -0.02 -3.71 9.44
CA ALA A 164 0.00 -4.44 10.71
C ALA A 164 0.77 -5.77 10.62
N ALA A 165 0.79 -6.41 9.45
CA ALA A 165 1.56 -7.61 9.17
C ALA A 165 3.01 -7.32 8.73
N GLU A 166 3.45 -6.07 8.75
CA GLU A 166 4.80 -5.65 8.36
C GLU A 166 5.15 -5.95 6.89
N GLU A 167 4.16 -6.01 6.01
CA GLU A 167 4.36 -6.23 4.57
C GLU A 167 4.76 -4.95 3.84
N CYS A 168 4.51 -3.79 4.45
CA CYS A 168 4.95 -2.49 3.98
C CYS A 168 5.03 -1.49 5.15
N SER A 169 5.83 -0.43 5.01
CA SER A 169 5.98 0.58 6.06
C SER A 169 4.75 1.49 6.19
N TYR A 170 3.98 1.68 5.12
CA TYR A 170 2.74 2.46 5.09
C TYR A 170 1.92 2.10 3.86
N ALA A 171 0.64 2.47 3.88
CA ALA A 171 -0.26 2.22 2.76
C ALA A 171 -1.22 3.40 2.53
N LEU A 172 -1.69 3.54 1.28
CA LEU A 172 -2.81 4.42 0.98
C LEU A 172 -4.14 3.67 1.12
N GLY A 173 -5.10 4.33 1.72
CA GLY A 173 -6.50 3.94 1.80
C GLY A 173 -7.43 5.02 1.27
N SER A 174 -8.73 4.77 1.30
CA SER A 174 -9.78 5.76 1.05
C SER A 174 -10.81 5.74 2.17
N ASP A 175 -11.36 6.91 2.51
CA ASP A 175 -12.30 7.04 3.64
C ASP A 175 -13.47 7.96 3.26
N THR A 176 -14.66 7.41 3.21
CA THR A 176 -15.91 8.17 3.08
C THR A 176 -16.64 8.22 4.42
N GLY A 177 -16.99 7.06 4.97
CA GLY A 177 -17.70 6.91 6.23
C GLY A 177 -16.86 6.36 7.39
N GLY A 178 -15.52 6.19 7.20
CA GLY A 178 -14.64 5.59 8.20
C GLY A 178 -13.65 4.58 7.64
N SER A 179 -13.58 4.42 6.30
CA SER A 179 -12.87 3.31 5.65
C SER A 179 -11.33 3.35 5.71
N ILE A 180 -10.73 4.34 6.37
CA ILE A 180 -9.33 4.32 6.85
C ILE A 180 -9.32 4.19 8.37
N ARG A 181 -10.08 5.04 9.06
CA ARG A 181 -10.04 5.19 10.52
C ARG A 181 -10.48 3.93 11.25
N GLN A 182 -11.54 3.28 10.78
CA GLN A 182 -12.09 2.08 11.40
C GLN A 182 -11.14 0.87 11.22
N PRO A 183 -10.68 0.51 9.99
CA PRO A 183 -9.74 -0.60 9.86
C PRO A 183 -8.39 -0.31 10.52
N SER A 184 -7.93 0.95 10.56
CA SER A 184 -6.73 1.30 11.32
C SER A 184 -6.87 1.01 12.81
N SER A 185 -8.05 1.32 13.38
CA SER A 185 -8.36 0.98 14.78
C SER A 185 -8.39 -0.52 15.01
N PHE A 186 -8.98 -1.30 14.09
CA PHE A 186 -9.10 -2.76 14.21
C PHE A 186 -7.75 -3.46 14.07
N CYS A 187 -6.88 -2.97 13.20
CA CYS A 187 -5.54 -3.52 12.99
C CYS A 187 -4.47 -2.91 13.91
N GLY A 188 -4.83 -1.97 14.80
CA GLY A 188 -3.88 -1.37 15.74
C GLY A 188 -2.80 -0.51 15.09
N VAL A 189 -3.09 0.10 13.93
CA VAL A 189 -2.17 0.97 13.19
C VAL A 189 -2.65 2.43 13.20
N THR A 190 -1.76 3.37 12.93
CA THR A 190 -2.12 4.79 12.83
C THR A 190 -2.80 5.06 11.50
N GLY A 191 -4.04 5.56 11.53
CA GLY A 191 -4.79 5.97 10.33
C GLY A 191 -5.12 7.45 10.34
N ILE A 192 -4.88 8.12 9.21
CA ILE A 192 -5.17 9.55 9.07
C ILE A 192 -6.09 9.78 7.87
N LYS A 193 -7.24 10.39 8.12
CA LYS A 193 -8.11 10.99 7.11
C LYS A 193 -7.96 12.51 7.19
N PRO A 194 -7.26 13.16 6.27
CA PRO A 194 -7.11 14.62 6.28
C PRO A 194 -8.44 15.32 5.98
N THR A 195 -8.46 16.63 6.13
CA THR A 195 -9.59 17.46 5.72
C THR A 195 -9.89 17.26 4.23
N TYR A 196 -11.18 17.19 3.89
CA TYR A 196 -11.61 17.05 2.51
C TYR A 196 -10.98 18.11 1.60
N GLY A 197 -10.47 17.68 0.44
CA GLY A 197 -9.80 18.55 -0.53
C GLY A 197 -8.30 18.78 -0.28
N THR A 198 -7.74 18.32 0.83
CA THR A 198 -6.29 18.39 1.08
C THR A 198 -5.49 17.49 0.15
N VAL A 199 -6.04 16.32 -0.19
CA VAL A 199 -5.48 15.34 -1.13
C VAL A 199 -6.39 15.25 -2.35
N SER A 200 -5.81 15.29 -3.55
CA SER A 200 -6.56 15.12 -4.79
C SER A 200 -7.25 13.75 -4.85
N ARG A 201 -8.51 13.75 -5.32
CA ARG A 201 -9.26 12.51 -5.58
C ARG A 201 -9.22 12.09 -7.05
N TYR A 202 -8.49 12.82 -7.91
CA TYR A 202 -8.37 12.45 -9.31
C TYR A 202 -7.74 11.06 -9.46
N GLY A 203 -8.43 10.18 -10.17
CA GLY A 203 -8.02 8.80 -10.36
C GLY A 203 -8.32 7.84 -9.20
N LEU A 204 -8.98 8.34 -8.14
CA LEU A 204 -9.52 7.49 -7.09
C LEU A 204 -10.96 7.10 -7.47
N ILE A 205 -11.23 5.80 -7.57
CA ILE A 205 -12.58 5.29 -7.78
C ILE A 205 -13.32 5.42 -6.46
N ALA A 206 -14.21 6.40 -6.41
CA ALA A 206 -14.85 6.82 -5.17
C ALA A 206 -16.11 6.01 -4.87
N TYR A 207 -16.44 5.89 -3.58
CA TYR A 207 -17.75 5.41 -3.13
C TYR A 207 -18.85 6.47 -3.35
N GLY A 208 -18.54 7.74 -3.12
CA GLY A 208 -19.45 8.85 -3.28
C GLY A 208 -18.84 10.12 -3.84
#